data_4d379487dcec8cd38e0f1b13090df5ec
#
_entry.id   4d379487dcec8cd38e0f1b13090df5ec
#
_cell.length_a   1.000
_cell.length_b   1.000
_cell.length_c   1.000
_cell.angle_alpha   90.00
_cell.angle_beta   90.00
_cell.angle_gamma   90.00
#
_symmetry.space_group_name_H-M   'P 1'
#
loop_
_entity.id
_entity.type
_entity.pdbx_description
1 polymer ?
#
loop_
_entity_poly.entity_id
_entity_poly.type
_entity_poly.pdbx_seq_one_letter_code
_entity_poly.pdbx_strand_id
1 'polypeptide(L)'
;MKMKKLASFVMLGASVLGLAACGSSSGKEADKSDSAAKTEITWWAFPTFTQEKADDSVGTYEKKIIAAFEKANPDIKVKLETIDFTSGPEKITTAIEAGTAPDVLFDAPGRIIEYGKNGKLADLNDLFTDEFIKDVNNDNIIQASKAGDTAYMYPISSAPFYMALNKKMLKDAGVLDLVKEGWTTDDFEKVLKALKDKGYNPGSFFANGQGGDQGPRAFFANLYSSRITNEDVTKYTTDDANSVKSMEKIASWIKDGLLMNGSQYDGSADIQNFANGQTSFTILWSPAQAGTQAKLLEASKVDYVEVPFPSEDGKPELEYLVNGFAVFNNKDDKKIEASKKFIQFIADDKEWGPKNVVRTGAFPVRSSYGNLYDDKRMAMVSKWTQYYSPYYNTIDGFAEMRTLWFPMVQAVSNGDEKPAAALKAFTEKANKTIEKAQ
;
A
#
# COMPACT_ATOMS: atom_id res chain seq x y z
N MET A 1 28.69 44.78 22.48
CA MET A 1 28.98 46.14 21.96
C MET A 1 28.01 46.43 20.80
N LYS A 2 27.17 47.44 21.04
CA LYS A 2 26.30 48.20 20.13
C LYS A 2 25.18 47.51 19.36
N MET A 3 23.99 47.66 19.92
CA MET A 3 22.67 47.71 19.28
C MET A 3 22.63 48.81 18.21
N LYS A 4 21.89 48.59 17.13
CA LYS A 4 21.18 49.62 16.36
C LYS A 4 19.77 49.21 16.02
N LYS A 5 18.82 49.91 16.63
CA LYS A 5 17.38 50.01 16.26
C LYS A 5 17.25 50.98 15.08
N LEU A 6 16.29 50.73 14.19
CA LEU A 6 15.53 51.74 13.40
C LEU A 6 14.27 51.00 12.94
N ALA A 7 13.12 51.30 13.43
CA ALA A 7 12.16 52.37 13.33
C ALA A 7 11.37 52.37 12.00
N SER A 8 10.10 52.05 12.22
CA SER A 8 8.82 52.28 11.52
C SER A 8 8.80 53.32 10.42
N PHE A 9 8.04 52.98 9.34
CA PHE A 9 7.25 53.99 8.65
C PHE A 9 5.90 53.43 8.22
N VAL A 10 4.85 53.94 8.84
CA VAL A 10 3.42 53.88 8.45
C VAL A 10 3.20 54.96 7.39
N MET A 11 2.55 54.62 6.28
CA MET A 11 1.85 55.62 5.45
C MET A 11 0.48 55.09 5.07
N LEU A 12 -0.48 55.73 5.69
CA LEU A 12 -1.89 55.79 5.35
C LEU A 12 -2.02 56.73 4.11
N GLY A 13 -2.84 56.32 3.14
CA GLY A 13 -3.24 57.18 2.04
C GLY A 13 -4.60 56.73 1.51
N ALA A 14 -5.63 57.44 1.94
CA ALA A 14 -7.03 57.27 1.55
C ALA A 14 -7.39 58.12 0.32
N SER A 15 -8.48 57.67 -0.32
CA SER A 15 -9.46 58.43 -1.14
C SER A 15 -9.02 58.80 -2.59
N VAL A 16 -9.92 58.69 -3.57
CA VAL A 16 -11.14 59.45 -3.81
C VAL A 16 -11.98 58.84 -4.94
N LEU A 17 -13.26 58.88 -4.74
CA LEU A 17 -14.35 58.61 -5.67
C LEU A 17 -14.27 59.50 -6.96
N GLY A 18 -14.66 58.92 -8.08
CA GLY A 18 -14.98 59.65 -9.30
C GLY A 18 -16.17 59.00 -10.01
N LEU A 19 -17.35 59.67 -9.87
CA LEU A 19 -18.59 59.36 -10.58
C LEU A 19 -18.65 59.98 -11.96
N ALA A 20 -19.32 59.28 -12.85
CA ALA A 20 -20.17 59.73 -13.96
C ALA A 20 -19.54 60.04 -15.31
N ALA A 21 -19.99 59.33 -16.35
CA ALA A 21 -20.93 59.94 -17.33
C ALA A 21 -21.42 58.90 -18.33
N CYS A 22 -22.72 58.95 -18.58
CA CYS A 22 -23.47 58.25 -19.61
C CYS A 22 -22.99 58.54 -21.02
N GLY A 23 -23.01 57.52 -21.88
CA GLY A 23 -22.95 57.68 -23.33
C GLY A 23 -23.59 56.43 -23.99
N SER A 24 -24.83 56.59 -24.42
CA SER A 24 -25.60 55.62 -25.17
C SER A 24 -25.10 55.46 -26.61
N SER A 25 -24.85 54.27 -27.10
CA SER A 25 -25.11 53.92 -28.52
C SER A 25 -25.21 52.39 -28.70
N SER A 26 -26.37 51.98 -29.08
CA SER A 26 -26.80 50.88 -29.98
C SER A 26 -25.96 49.61 -30.12
N GLY A 27 -26.53 48.52 -29.62
CA GLY A 27 -26.84 47.28 -30.35
C GLY A 27 -25.66 46.46 -30.92
N LYS A 28 -25.29 45.45 -30.16
CA LYS A 28 -25.11 44.09 -30.64
C LYS A 28 -25.37 43.18 -29.45
N GLU A 29 -26.37 42.35 -29.55
CA GLU A 29 -26.56 41.19 -28.69
C GLU A 29 -25.32 40.34 -28.84
N ALA A 30 -24.42 40.40 -27.88
CA ALA A 30 -23.41 39.37 -27.68
C ALA A 30 -24.10 38.23 -26.97
N ASP A 31 -24.21 37.11 -27.66
CA ASP A 31 -24.53 35.80 -27.10
C ASP A 31 -23.80 35.66 -25.76
N LYS A 32 -24.53 35.82 -24.68
CA LYS A 32 -24.10 35.33 -23.38
C LYS A 32 -24.28 33.82 -23.46
N SER A 33 -23.27 33.11 -23.96
CA SER A 33 -23.10 31.73 -23.61
C SER A 33 -22.94 31.71 -22.09
N ASP A 34 -23.99 31.32 -21.42
CA ASP A 34 -24.01 30.99 -20.00
C ASP A 34 -23.06 29.78 -19.83
N SER A 35 -21.76 30.05 -19.75
CA SER A 35 -20.82 29.01 -19.33
C SER A 35 -21.07 28.83 -17.85
N ALA A 36 -21.97 27.88 -17.52
CA ALA A 36 -22.15 27.42 -16.16
C ALA A 36 -20.77 27.21 -15.52
N ALA A 37 -20.52 27.82 -14.36
CA ALA A 37 -19.24 27.70 -13.67
C ALA A 37 -18.93 26.20 -13.47
N LYS A 38 -17.79 25.76 -14.00
CA LYS A 38 -17.36 24.35 -13.87
C LYS A 38 -17.14 24.00 -12.42
N THR A 39 -17.55 22.78 -12.03
CA THR A 39 -17.20 22.22 -10.72
C THR A 39 -15.71 21.87 -10.73
N GLU A 40 -14.93 22.54 -9.88
CA GLU A 40 -13.50 22.29 -9.76
C GLU A 40 -13.22 21.40 -8.56
N ILE A 41 -12.52 20.26 -8.79
CA ILE A 41 -12.05 19.33 -7.78
C ILE A 41 -10.52 19.25 -7.77
N THR A 42 -9.95 18.93 -6.63
CA THR A 42 -8.50 18.76 -6.43
C THR A 42 -8.18 17.28 -6.21
N TRP A 43 -7.17 16.79 -6.92
CA TRP A 43 -6.64 15.44 -6.74
C TRP A 43 -5.20 15.50 -6.24
N TRP A 44 -4.96 14.97 -5.03
CA TRP A 44 -3.60 14.76 -4.54
C TRP A 44 -3.16 13.33 -4.85
N ALA A 45 -2.06 13.21 -5.59
CA ALA A 45 -1.55 11.94 -6.09
C ALA A 45 -0.13 11.67 -5.58
N PHE A 46 0.06 10.54 -4.88
CA PHE A 46 1.37 9.94 -4.69
C PHE A 46 1.91 9.41 -6.02
N PRO A 47 3.24 9.22 -6.18
CA PRO A 47 3.84 8.68 -7.40
C PRO A 47 3.57 7.16 -7.54
N THR A 48 2.30 6.79 -7.58
CA THR A 48 1.84 5.39 -7.62
C THR A 48 1.71 4.89 -9.06
N PHE A 49 1.38 5.77 -10.00
CA PHE A 49 1.33 5.41 -11.41
C PHE A 49 2.71 5.57 -12.06
N THR A 50 3.21 4.49 -12.67
CA THR A 50 4.45 4.55 -13.46
C THR A 50 4.24 5.42 -14.69
N GLN A 51 5.19 6.32 -14.96
CA GLN A 51 5.13 7.21 -16.13
C GLN A 51 5.36 6.45 -17.43
N GLU A 52 4.89 6.97 -18.57
CA GLU A 52 5.03 6.28 -19.86
C GLU A 52 6.48 6.23 -20.35
N LYS A 53 7.24 7.28 -20.07
CA LYS A 53 8.67 7.36 -20.36
C LYS A 53 9.46 7.49 -19.07
N ALA A 54 10.64 6.94 -19.05
CA ALA A 54 11.48 6.93 -17.85
C ALA A 54 11.92 8.33 -17.38
N ASP A 55 11.96 9.31 -18.28
CA ASP A 55 12.32 10.70 -18.03
C ASP A 55 11.11 11.63 -17.84
N ASP A 56 9.88 11.11 -17.97
CA ASP A 56 8.68 11.89 -17.67
C ASP A 56 8.65 12.25 -16.18
N SER A 57 8.31 13.50 -15.88
CA SER A 57 8.09 13.92 -14.49
C SER A 57 6.84 13.27 -13.89
N VAL A 58 6.87 13.04 -12.57
CA VAL A 58 5.69 12.61 -11.80
C VAL A 58 4.50 13.51 -12.10
N GLY A 59 3.33 12.91 -12.32
CA GLY A 59 2.11 13.63 -12.69
C GLY A 59 1.88 13.78 -14.19
N THR A 60 2.84 13.40 -15.05
CA THR A 60 2.67 13.51 -16.52
C THR A 60 1.58 12.55 -17.00
N TYR A 61 1.56 11.32 -16.51
CA TYR A 61 0.53 10.34 -16.84
C TYR A 61 -0.83 10.73 -16.26
N GLU A 62 -0.85 11.18 -15.01
CA GLU A 62 -2.05 11.63 -14.31
C GLU A 62 -2.74 12.80 -15.05
N LYS A 63 -1.97 13.73 -15.63
CA LYS A 63 -2.52 14.81 -16.48
C LYS A 63 -3.21 14.27 -17.74
N LYS A 64 -2.78 13.14 -18.29
CA LYS A 64 -3.46 12.50 -19.44
C LYS A 64 -4.80 11.91 -19.05
N ILE A 65 -4.87 11.26 -17.87
CA ILE A 65 -6.12 10.78 -17.29
C ILE A 65 -7.10 11.95 -17.12
N ILE A 66 -6.63 13.04 -16.50
CA ILE A 66 -7.42 14.27 -16.29
C ILE A 66 -7.95 14.82 -17.61
N ALA A 67 -7.09 14.96 -18.62
CA ALA A 67 -7.50 15.49 -19.92
C ALA A 67 -8.57 14.62 -20.60
N ALA A 68 -8.48 13.30 -20.48
CA ALA A 68 -9.49 12.36 -20.98
C ALA A 68 -10.81 12.48 -20.22
N PHE A 69 -10.75 12.56 -18.89
CA PHE A 69 -11.91 12.76 -18.03
C PHE A 69 -12.65 14.07 -18.32
N GLU A 70 -11.91 15.21 -18.37
CA GLU A 70 -12.48 16.54 -18.65
C GLU A 70 -13.09 16.63 -20.06
N LYS A 71 -12.55 15.86 -21.00
CA LYS A 71 -13.16 15.77 -22.35
C LYS A 71 -14.53 15.06 -22.29
N ALA A 72 -14.66 14.03 -21.48
CA ALA A 72 -15.90 13.30 -21.27
C ALA A 72 -16.89 14.03 -20.35
N ASN A 73 -16.39 14.90 -19.46
CA ASN A 73 -17.15 15.63 -18.44
C ASN A 73 -16.78 17.14 -18.49
N PRO A 74 -17.26 17.89 -19.51
CA PRO A 74 -16.82 19.26 -19.76
C PRO A 74 -17.23 20.27 -18.68
N ASP A 75 -18.13 19.91 -17.80
CA ASP A 75 -18.62 20.66 -16.62
C ASP A 75 -17.75 20.46 -15.38
N ILE A 76 -16.77 19.55 -15.41
CA ILE A 76 -15.87 19.29 -14.28
C ILE A 76 -14.44 19.67 -14.67
N LYS A 77 -13.70 20.24 -13.72
CA LYS A 77 -12.28 20.57 -13.84
C LYS A 77 -11.50 19.88 -12.72
N VAL A 78 -10.36 19.26 -13.03
CA VAL A 78 -9.52 18.58 -12.04
C VAL A 78 -8.18 19.28 -11.92
N LYS A 79 -7.82 19.70 -10.70
CA LYS A 79 -6.50 20.20 -10.36
C LYS A 79 -5.65 19.10 -9.73
N LEU A 80 -4.54 18.75 -10.37
CA LEU A 80 -3.59 17.79 -9.85
C LEU A 80 -2.55 18.46 -8.96
N GLU A 81 -2.31 17.89 -7.80
CA GLU A 81 -1.12 18.13 -6.99
C GLU A 81 -0.40 16.82 -6.70
N THR A 82 0.87 16.74 -7.08
CA THR A 82 1.71 15.58 -6.76
C THR A 82 2.33 15.75 -5.39
N ILE A 83 2.26 14.70 -4.58
CA ILE A 83 2.85 14.61 -3.24
C ILE A 83 3.80 13.42 -3.19
N ASP A 84 4.79 13.45 -2.30
CA ASP A 84 5.75 12.36 -2.11
C ASP A 84 5.41 11.48 -0.89
N PHE A 85 6.02 10.30 -0.79
CA PHE A 85 5.76 9.38 0.32
C PHE A 85 6.46 9.79 1.63
N THR A 86 7.40 10.73 1.60
CA THR A 86 8.15 11.16 2.79
C THR A 86 7.38 12.23 3.56
N SER A 87 6.97 13.30 2.88
CA SER A 87 6.29 14.45 3.48
C SER A 87 4.78 14.48 3.24
N GLY A 88 4.30 13.75 2.23
CA GLY A 88 2.90 13.73 1.84
C GLY A 88 1.93 13.32 2.94
N PRO A 89 2.20 12.27 3.74
CA PRO A 89 1.32 11.89 4.84
C PRO A 89 1.11 13.00 5.87
N GLU A 90 2.16 13.70 6.28
CA GLU A 90 2.08 14.84 7.19
C GLU A 90 1.32 16.01 6.57
N LYS A 91 1.57 16.28 5.28
CA LYS A 91 0.85 17.30 4.53
C LYS A 91 -0.65 17.04 4.49
N ILE A 92 -1.07 15.79 4.24
CA ILE A 92 -2.48 15.39 4.23
C ILE A 92 -3.11 15.62 5.62
N THR A 93 -2.45 15.15 6.69
CA THR A 93 -2.94 15.32 8.07
C THR A 93 -3.12 16.81 8.40
N THR A 94 -2.12 17.63 8.08
CA THR A 94 -2.19 19.10 8.30
C THR A 94 -3.33 19.73 7.51
N ALA A 95 -3.54 19.33 6.27
CA ALA A 95 -4.63 19.85 5.44
C ALA A 95 -6.02 19.43 5.95
N ILE A 96 -6.14 18.20 6.47
CA ILE A 96 -7.38 17.72 7.12
C ILE A 96 -7.71 18.58 8.35
N GLU A 97 -6.72 18.85 9.20
CA GLU A 97 -6.89 19.68 10.40
C GLU A 97 -7.23 21.13 10.05
N ALA A 98 -6.64 21.67 8.99
CA ALA A 98 -6.90 23.02 8.50
C ALA A 98 -8.20 23.15 7.70
N GLY A 99 -8.91 22.07 7.40
CA GLY A 99 -10.12 22.08 6.56
C GLY A 99 -9.83 22.40 5.08
N THR A 100 -8.61 22.09 4.61
CA THR A 100 -8.13 22.32 3.23
C THR A 100 -7.70 21.02 2.54
N ALA A 101 -8.24 19.89 3.00
CA ALA A 101 -7.99 18.58 2.39
C ALA A 101 -8.36 18.60 0.88
N PRO A 102 -7.69 17.77 0.04
CA PRO A 102 -8.08 17.63 -1.37
C PRO A 102 -9.49 17.05 -1.50
N ASP A 103 -10.08 17.11 -2.70
CA ASP A 103 -11.35 16.44 -2.94
C ASP A 103 -11.14 14.93 -3.18
N VAL A 104 -10.03 14.53 -3.80
CA VAL A 104 -9.67 13.13 -4.12
C VAL A 104 -8.24 12.80 -3.67
N LEU A 105 -8.08 11.63 -3.05
CA LEU A 105 -6.79 11.06 -2.69
C LEU A 105 -6.70 9.63 -3.23
N PHE A 106 -5.52 9.25 -3.75
CA PHE A 106 -5.19 7.86 -4.10
C PHE A 106 -4.17 7.30 -3.11
N ASP A 107 -4.55 6.29 -2.33
CA ASP A 107 -3.70 5.73 -1.27
C ASP A 107 -4.10 4.28 -0.92
N ALA A 108 -3.49 3.75 0.14
CA ALA A 108 -3.80 2.44 0.72
C ALA A 108 -4.84 2.54 1.86
N PRO A 109 -5.56 1.43 2.17
CA PRO A 109 -6.64 1.43 3.16
C PRO A 109 -6.23 1.91 4.55
N GLY A 110 -5.00 1.61 5.00
CA GLY A 110 -4.57 1.92 6.36
C GLY A 110 -4.78 3.39 6.76
N ARG A 111 -4.49 4.35 5.84
CA ARG A 111 -4.77 5.77 6.08
C ARG A 111 -6.20 6.17 5.70
N ILE A 112 -6.67 5.68 4.56
CA ILE A 112 -8.01 6.04 4.05
C ILE A 112 -9.08 5.66 5.08
N ILE A 113 -9.05 4.43 5.59
CA ILE A 113 -10.07 3.95 6.53
C ILE A 113 -10.01 4.71 7.86
N GLU A 114 -8.82 5.06 8.33
CA GLU A 114 -8.66 5.92 9.50
C GLU A 114 -9.31 7.31 9.29
N TYR A 115 -9.08 7.94 8.14
CA TYR A 115 -9.75 9.21 7.81
C TYR A 115 -11.27 9.06 7.74
N GLY A 116 -11.76 7.93 7.21
CA GLY A 116 -13.19 7.59 7.16
C GLY A 116 -13.81 7.47 8.56
N LYS A 117 -13.20 6.67 9.45
CA LYS A 117 -13.60 6.51 10.85
C LYS A 117 -13.67 7.86 11.59
N ASN A 118 -12.78 8.80 11.25
CA ASN A 118 -12.75 10.15 11.81
C ASN A 118 -13.71 11.13 11.12
N GLY A 119 -14.63 10.66 10.25
CA GLY A 119 -15.65 11.47 9.58
C GLY A 119 -15.12 12.48 8.56
N LYS A 120 -13.91 12.24 8.03
CA LYS A 120 -13.28 13.15 7.06
C LYS A 120 -13.62 12.82 5.61
N LEU A 121 -14.12 11.61 5.35
CA LEU A 121 -14.41 11.12 4.01
C LEU A 121 -15.92 11.05 3.74
N ALA A 122 -16.26 11.13 2.48
CA ALA A 122 -17.61 10.88 2.00
C ALA A 122 -17.89 9.37 1.98
N ASP A 123 -19.15 9.02 2.20
CA ASP A 123 -19.65 7.66 2.01
C ASP A 123 -19.66 7.30 0.52
N LEU A 124 -19.09 6.15 0.20
CA LEU A 124 -19.02 5.60 -1.17
C LEU A 124 -19.90 4.36 -1.35
N ASN A 125 -20.83 4.05 -0.43
CA ASN A 125 -21.67 2.86 -0.51
C ASN A 125 -22.48 2.78 -1.81
N ASP A 126 -22.90 3.92 -2.36
CA ASP A 126 -23.61 4.01 -3.64
C ASP A 126 -22.78 3.49 -4.84
N LEU A 127 -21.46 3.46 -4.72
CA LEU A 127 -20.54 2.88 -5.72
C LEU A 127 -20.34 1.37 -5.55
N PHE A 128 -20.70 0.81 -4.38
CA PHE A 128 -20.57 -0.61 -4.06
C PHE A 128 -21.85 -1.37 -4.43
N THR A 129 -22.22 -1.28 -5.70
CA THR A 129 -23.37 -2.01 -6.23
C THR A 129 -23.13 -3.52 -6.20
N ASP A 130 -24.21 -4.31 -6.28
CA ASP A 130 -24.11 -5.77 -6.37
C ASP A 130 -23.25 -6.22 -7.56
N GLU A 131 -23.30 -5.50 -8.68
CA GLU A 131 -22.45 -5.76 -9.84
C GLU A 131 -20.97 -5.51 -9.52
N PHE A 132 -20.66 -4.41 -8.85
CA PHE A 132 -19.29 -4.11 -8.43
C PHE A 132 -18.77 -5.19 -7.47
N ILE A 133 -19.51 -5.52 -6.42
CA ILE A 133 -19.10 -6.53 -5.42
C ILE A 133 -18.87 -7.88 -6.09
N LYS A 134 -19.77 -8.28 -6.98
CA LYS A 134 -19.65 -9.53 -7.76
C LYS A 134 -18.43 -9.52 -8.70
N ASP A 135 -18.10 -8.39 -9.29
CA ASP A 135 -16.95 -8.27 -10.19
C ASP A 135 -15.62 -8.26 -9.42
N VAL A 136 -15.56 -7.64 -8.25
CA VAL A 136 -14.38 -7.75 -7.36
C VAL A 136 -14.17 -9.20 -6.89
N ASN A 137 -15.24 -9.91 -6.57
CA ASN A 137 -15.23 -11.34 -6.20
C ASN A 137 -14.15 -11.71 -5.15
N ASN A 138 -13.89 -10.82 -4.22
CA ASN A 138 -12.91 -10.99 -3.13
C ASN A 138 -13.36 -10.19 -1.90
N ASP A 139 -13.92 -10.89 -0.90
CA ASP A 139 -14.49 -10.27 0.29
C ASP A 139 -13.44 -9.51 1.12
N ASN A 140 -12.19 -9.97 1.13
CA ASN A 140 -11.10 -9.31 1.85
C ASN A 140 -10.78 -7.92 1.26
N ILE A 141 -10.86 -7.76 -0.07
CA ILE A 141 -10.70 -6.44 -0.72
C ILE A 141 -11.88 -5.54 -0.40
N ILE A 142 -13.11 -6.07 -0.42
CA ILE A 142 -14.31 -5.32 -0.06
C ILE A 142 -14.23 -4.86 1.40
N GLN A 143 -13.84 -5.75 2.31
CA GLN A 143 -13.66 -5.41 3.74
C GLN A 143 -12.55 -4.39 3.95
N ALA A 144 -11.41 -4.53 3.25
CA ALA A 144 -10.33 -3.55 3.31
C ALA A 144 -10.73 -2.14 2.88
N SER A 145 -11.84 -2.03 2.13
CA SER A 145 -12.37 -0.75 1.62
C SER A 145 -13.37 -0.08 2.56
N LYS A 146 -13.72 -0.71 3.68
CA LYS A 146 -14.79 -0.29 4.59
C LYS A 146 -14.32 -0.10 6.03
N ALA A 147 -15.11 0.70 6.76
CA ALA A 147 -15.16 0.69 8.22
C ALA A 147 -16.61 0.37 8.63
N GLY A 148 -16.81 -0.80 9.25
CA GLY A 148 -18.16 -1.33 9.46
C GLY A 148 -18.90 -1.47 8.13
N ASP A 149 -20.10 -0.90 8.05
CA ASP A 149 -20.94 -0.97 6.85
C ASP A 149 -20.65 0.15 5.82
N THR A 150 -19.77 1.10 6.14
CA THR A 150 -19.50 2.27 5.28
C THR A 150 -18.24 2.08 4.46
N ALA A 151 -18.36 2.19 3.13
CA ALA A 151 -17.25 2.20 2.20
C ALA A 151 -16.60 3.59 2.11
N TYR A 152 -15.29 3.65 2.30
CA TYR A 152 -14.50 4.88 2.24
C TYR A 152 -13.42 4.85 1.16
N MET A 153 -13.12 3.69 0.62
CA MET A 153 -12.13 3.53 -0.44
C MET A 153 -12.73 2.82 -1.64
N TYR A 154 -12.54 3.37 -2.84
CA TYR A 154 -12.88 2.72 -4.10
C TYR A 154 -11.64 2.01 -4.65
N PRO A 155 -11.51 0.69 -4.51
CA PRO A 155 -10.30 -0.04 -4.85
C PRO A 155 -10.16 -0.25 -6.35
N ILE A 156 -8.92 -0.18 -6.87
CA ILE A 156 -8.64 -0.42 -8.29
C ILE A 156 -7.63 -1.54 -8.54
N SER A 157 -6.66 -1.69 -7.65
CA SER A 157 -5.58 -2.67 -7.82
C SER A 157 -5.10 -3.25 -6.49
N SER A 158 -4.54 -4.46 -6.56
CA SER A 158 -3.93 -5.13 -5.41
C SER A 158 -2.71 -5.94 -5.82
N ALA A 159 -1.79 -6.16 -4.89
CA ALA A 159 -0.62 -6.99 -5.12
C ALA A 159 -0.24 -7.77 -3.86
N PRO A 160 -0.04 -9.11 -3.96
CA PRO A 160 0.41 -9.92 -2.85
C PRO A 160 1.87 -9.65 -2.50
N PHE A 161 2.23 -9.91 -1.23
CA PHE A 161 3.60 -10.11 -0.79
C PHE A 161 3.88 -11.61 -0.69
N TYR A 162 5.09 -12.00 -1.11
CA TYR A 162 5.53 -13.39 -1.20
C TYR A 162 7.06 -13.49 -1.13
N MET A 163 7.63 -14.66 -1.36
CA MET A 163 9.07 -14.89 -1.31
C MET A 163 9.69 -14.90 -2.71
N ALA A 164 10.97 -14.49 -2.77
CA ALA A 164 11.83 -14.75 -3.92
C ALA A 164 13.10 -15.48 -3.47
N LEU A 165 13.50 -16.51 -4.24
CA LEU A 165 14.66 -17.35 -3.92
C LEU A 165 15.62 -17.42 -5.13
N ASN A 166 16.92 -17.39 -4.85
CA ASN A 166 17.97 -17.44 -5.87
C ASN A 166 18.00 -18.82 -6.54
N LYS A 167 17.60 -18.87 -7.79
CA LYS A 167 17.43 -20.11 -8.56
C LYS A 167 18.74 -20.87 -8.78
N LYS A 168 19.84 -20.14 -8.94
CA LYS A 168 21.16 -20.76 -9.08
C LYS A 168 21.55 -21.50 -7.79
N MET A 169 21.40 -20.84 -6.64
CA MET A 169 21.73 -21.44 -5.34
C MET A 169 20.86 -22.67 -5.04
N LEU A 170 19.56 -22.61 -5.37
CA LEU A 170 18.65 -23.77 -5.23
C LEU A 170 19.06 -24.95 -6.12
N LYS A 171 19.47 -24.69 -7.38
CA LYS A 171 19.96 -25.72 -8.28
C LYS A 171 21.24 -26.35 -7.76
N ASP A 172 22.22 -25.55 -7.33
CA ASP A 172 23.48 -25.98 -6.78
C ASP A 172 23.30 -26.83 -5.50
N ALA A 173 22.27 -26.53 -4.73
CA ALA A 173 21.89 -27.28 -3.53
C ALA A 173 21.00 -28.52 -3.83
N GLY A 174 20.53 -28.68 -5.07
CA GLY A 174 19.70 -29.81 -5.48
C GLY A 174 18.25 -29.78 -4.93
N VAL A 175 17.74 -28.59 -4.60
CA VAL A 175 16.42 -28.44 -3.93
C VAL A 175 15.44 -27.54 -4.70
N LEU A 176 15.73 -27.19 -5.94
CA LEU A 176 14.87 -26.32 -6.74
C LEU A 176 13.44 -26.88 -6.87
N ASP A 177 13.29 -28.19 -7.02
CA ASP A 177 11.98 -28.85 -7.22
C ASP A 177 11.09 -28.84 -5.98
N LEU A 178 11.64 -28.53 -4.80
CA LEU A 178 10.87 -28.33 -3.57
C LEU A 178 10.18 -26.95 -3.53
N VAL A 179 10.74 -25.97 -4.23
CA VAL A 179 10.28 -24.56 -4.22
C VAL A 179 9.17 -24.38 -5.25
N LYS A 180 7.93 -24.56 -4.83
CA LYS A 180 6.73 -24.50 -5.67
C LYS A 180 5.52 -24.04 -4.86
N GLU A 181 4.49 -23.61 -5.53
CA GLU A 181 3.19 -23.34 -4.90
C GLU A 181 2.71 -24.57 -4.11
N GLY A 182 2.24 -24.36 -2.90
CA GLY A 182 1.79 -25.42 -1.99
C GLY A 182 2.93 -26.16 -1.26
N TRP A 183 4.17 -25.63 -1.27
CA TRP A 183 5.25 -26.19 -0.46
C TRP A 183 5.00 -26.01 1.03
N THR A 184 5.55 -26.92 1.82
CA THR A 184 5.32 -26.95 3.26
C THR A 184 6.44 -26.29 4.05
N THR A 185 6.20 -25.98 5.31
CA THR A 185 7.23 -25.55 6.27
C THR A 185 8.35 -26.57 6.38
N ASP A 186 8.05 -27.87 6.30
CA ASP A 186 9.06 -28.93 6.30
C ASP A 186 9.88 -28.95 5.01
N ASP A 187 9.28 -28.66 3.85
CA ASP A 187 10.02 -28.51 2.58
C ASP A 187 10.93 -27.30 2.63
N PHE A 188 10.47 -26.19 3.20
CA PHE A 188 11.31 -25.01 3.40
C PHE A 188 12.50 -25.32 4.31
N GLU A 189 12.31 -26.04 5.41
CA GLU A 189 13.43 -26.45 6.30
C GLU A 189 14.46 -27.31 5.56
N LYS A 190 14.01 -28.22 4.69
CA LYS A 190 14.95 -29.00 3.83
C LYS A 190 15.75 -28.07 2.90
N VAL A 191 15.09 -27.07 2.31
CA VAL A 191 15.75 -26.06 1.46
C VAL A 191 16.80 -25.29 2.26
N LEU A 192 16.45 -24.80 3.47
CA LEU A 192 17.37 -24.09 4.35
C LEU A 192 18.63 -24.92 4.68
N LYS A 193 18.45 -26.17 5.06
CA LYS A 193 19.55 -27.10 5.39
C LYS A 193 20.47 -27.32 4.18
N ALA A 194 19.89 -27.60 3.00
CA ALA A 194 20.65 -27.83 1.79
C ALA A 194 21.44 -26.59 1.32
N LEU A 195 20.86 -25.39 1.45
CA LEU A 195 21.54 -24.14 1.15
C LEU A 195 22.71 -23.89 2.10
N LYS A 196 22.50 -24.11 3.40
CA LYS A 196 23.55 -23.99 4.42
C LYS A 196 24.69 -24.98 4.18
N ASP A 197 24.40 -26.25 3.85
CA ASP A 197 25.42 -27.29 3.56
C ASP A 197 26.28 -26.91 2.36
N LYS A 198 25.77 -26.07 1.45
CA LYS A 198 26.52 -25.49 0.33
C LYS A 198 27.27 -24.22 0.69
N GLY A 199 27.12 -23.72 1.91
CA GLY A 199 27.76 -22.49 2.38
C GLY A 199 27.11 -21.20 1.88
N TYR A 200 25.85 -21.25 1.42
CA TYR A 200 25.11 -20.05 1.03
C TYR A 200 24.53 -19.34 2.26
N ASN A 201 24.57 -18.00 2.24
CA ASN A 201 23.91 -17.19 3.27
C ASN A 201 22.40 -17.30 3.13
N PRO A 202 21.66 -17.57 4.22
CA PRO A 202 20.21 -17.56 4.20
C PRO A 202 19.66 -16.15 4.02
N GLY A 203 18.36 -16.03 3.78
CA GLY A 203 17.63 -14.81 3.96
C GLY A 203 17.51 -14.42 5.43
N SER A 204 17.07 -13.19 5.70
CA SER A 204 16.96 -12.66 7.04
C SER A 204 15.52 -12.65 7.56
N PHE A 205 15.35 -12.87 8.87
CA PHE A 205 14.11 -12.48 9.57
C PHE A 205 14.34 -11.06 10.11
N PHE A 206 14.12 -10.06 9.26
CA PHE A 206 14.49 -8.69 9.56
C PHE A 206 13.48 -8.01 10.49
N ALA A 207 13.97 -7.09 11.32
CA ALA A 207 13.18 -6.42 12.34
C ALA A 207 13.72 -5.04 12.73
N ASN A 208 14.26 -4.25 11.80
CA ASN A 208 14.74 -2.91 12.09
C ASN A 208 13.81 -1.84 11.48
N GLY A 209 12.70 -1.57 12.19
CA GLY A 209 11.73 -0.54 11.81
C GLY A 209 10.53 -1.05 11.03
N GLN A 210 9.68 -0.11 10.61
CA GLN A 210 8.38 -0.41 10.00
C GLN A 210 8.44 -0.63 8.48
N GLY A 211 9.58 -0.32 7.84
CA GLY A 211 9.73 -0.47 6.39
C GLY A 211 9.76 -1.93 5.97
N GLY A 212 8.67 -2.42 5.38
CA GLY A 212 8.57 -3.79 4.89
C GLY A 212 8.20 -4.83 5.95
N ASP A 213 7.76 -4.42 7.14
CA ASP A 213 7.41 -5.30 8.26
C ASP A 213 6.29 -6.32 7.95
N GLN A 214 5.53 -6.11 6.87
CA GLN A 214 4.59 -7.10 6.33
C GLN A 214 5.28 -8.42 5.91
N GLY A 215 6.51 -8.38 5.43
CA GLY A 215 7.26 -9.59 5.08
C GLY A 215 7.46 -10.54 6.27
N PRO A 216 8.12 -10.09 7.36
CA PRO A 216 8.26 -10.90 8.58
C PRO A 216 6.92 -11.32 9.20
N ARG A 217 5.88 -10.46 9.20
CA ARG A 217 4.56 -10.84 9.73
C ARG A 217 3.92 -11.95 8.90
N ALA A 218 3.91 -11.79 7.56
CA ALA A 218 3.34 -12.79 6.68
C ALA A 218 4.13 -14.12 6.75
N PHE A 219 5.46 -14.06 6.76
CA PHE A 219 6.29 -15.27 6.91
C PHE A 219 5.99 -15.98 8.23
N PHE A 220 5.98 -15.27 9.36
CA PHE A 220 5.64 -15.80 10.67
C PHE A 220 4.25 -16.46 10.69
N ALA A 221 3.24 -15.75 10.17
CA ALA A 221 1.86 -16.24 10.19
C ALA A 221 1.68 -17.52 9.37
N ASN A 222 2.34 -17.62 8.22
CA ASN A 222 2.16 -18.75 7.31
C ASN A 222 2.74 -20.06 7.86
N LEU A 223 3.90 -20.04 8.53
CA LEU A 223 4.64 -21.26 8.87
C LEU A 223 3.79 -22.35 9.54
N TYR A 224 2.86 -21.97 10.42
CA TYR A 224 1.97 -22.91 11.12
C TYR A 224 0.52 -22.43 11.14
N SER A 225 0.09 -21.76 10.04
CA SER A 225 -1.29 -21.29 9.87
C SER A 225 -1.79 -20.46 11.06
N SER A 226 -0.92 -19.61 11.60
CA SER A 226 -1.27 -18.60 12.61
C SER A 226 -1.75 -17.32 11.93
N ARG A 227 -2.31 -16.40 12.69
CA ARG A 227 -2.76 -15.10 12.21
C ARG A 227 -2.31 -13.98 13.15
N ILE A 228 -2.13 -12.79 12.60
CA ILE A 228 -1.82 -11.59 13.39
C ILE A 228 -3.07 -11.16 14.19
N THR A 229 -4.26 -11.27 13.59
CA THR A 229 -5.54 -10.95 14.22
C THR A 229 -6.50 -12.14 14.13
N ASN A 230 -7.60 -12.08 14.87
CA ASN A 230 -8.74 -12.95 14.62
C ASN A 230 -9.34 -12.68 13.22
N GLU A 231 -10.23 -13.56 12.77
CA GLU A 231 -10.84 -13.49 11.44
C GLU A 231 -11.64 -12.19 11.22
N ASP A 232 -12.35 -11.74 12.24
CA ASP A 232 -13.16 -10.50 12.18
C ASP A 232 -12.33 -9.21 12.29
N VAL A 233 -11.00 -9.31 12.39
CA VAL A 233 -10.08 -8.15 12.50
C VAL A 233 -10.46 -7.23 13.67
N THR A 234 -10.83 -7.80 14.81
CA THR A 234 -11.25 -7.03 16.00
C THR A 234 -10.25 -7.10 17.16
N LYS A 235 -9.31 -8.04 17.12
CA LYS A 235 -8.27 -8.19 18.13
C LYS A 235 -7.03 -8.91 17.58
N TYR A 236 -5.88 -8.64 18.19
CA TYR A 236 -4.63 -9.37 17.95
C TYR A 236 -4.64 -10.72 18.69
N THR A 237 -4.15 -11.78 18.02
CA THR A 237 -4.17 -13.16 18.54
C THR A 237 -2.83 -13.88 18.40
N THR A 238 -1.73 -13.12 18.32
CA THR A 238 -0.38 -13.64 18.06
C THR A 238 0.26 -14.42 19.21
N ASP A 239 -0.48 -14.70 20.28
CA ASP A 239 -0.05 -15.53 21.42
C ASP A 239 -0.73 -16.91 21.45
N ASP A 240 -1.43 -17.30 20.37
CA ASP A 240 -1.99 -18.64 20.23
C ASP A 240 -0.90 -19.72 20.04
N ALA A 241 -1.29 -20.99 20.15
CA ALA A 241 -0.35 -22.12 20.07
C ALA A 241 0.41 -22.18 18.73
N ASN A 242 -0.24 -21.82 17.62
CA ASN A 242 0.36 -21.85 16.29
C ASN A 242 1.36 -20.70 16.11
N SER A 243 1.04 -19.52 16.64
CA SER A 243 1.93 -18.37 16.69
C SER A 243 3.19 -18.66 17.52
N VAL A 244 3.01 -19.26 18.69
CA VAL A 244 4.16 -19.68 19.52
C VAL A 244 5.03 -20.70 18.77
N LYS A 245 4.43 -21.70 18.16
CA LYS A 245 5.12 -22.72 17.34
C LYS A 245 5.90 -22.09 16.18
N SER A 246 5.30 -21.11 15.48
CA SER A 246 5.96 -20.34 14.40
C SER A 246 7.19 -19.59 14.90
N MET A 247 7.07 -18.85 15.98
CA MET A 247 8.17 -18.04 16.49
C MET A 247 9.28 -18.91 17.12
N GLU A 248 8.94 -20.02 17.77
CA GLU A 248 9.92 -20.98 18.26
C GLU A 248 10.72 -21.62 17.10
N LYS A 249 10.05 -21.95 15.99
CA LYS A 249 10.69 -22.47 14.80
C LYS A 249 11.65 -21.46 14.19
N ILE A 250 11.24 -20.19 14.05
CA ILE A 250 12.08 -19.09 13.56
C ILE A 250 13.30 -18.90 14.47
N ALA A 251 13.09 -18.82 15.78
CA ALA A 251 14.18 -18.71 16.75
C ALA A 251 15.19 -19.89 16.67
N SER A 252 14.67 -21.11 16.49
CA SER A 252 15.52 -22.30 16.28
C SER A 252 16.33 -22.17 14.97
N TRP A 253 15.73 -21.78 13.85
CA TRP A 253 16.44 -21.60 12.59
C TRP A 253 17.50 -20.51 12.67
N ILE A 254 17.24 -19.41 13.40
CA ILE A 254 18.25 -18.36 13.64
C ILE A 254 19.41 -18.93 14.44
N LYS A 255 19.13 -19.61 15.56
CA LYS A 255 20.16 -20.24 16.42
C LYS A 255 21.01 -21.24 15.64
N ASP A 256 20.39 -22.02 14.77
CA ASP A 256 21.05 -23.05 13.96
C ASP A 256 21.72 -22.46 12.69
N GLY A 257 21.63 -21.14 12.46
CA GLY A 257 22.19 -20.48 11.28
C GLY A 257 21.54 -20.89 9.96
N LEU A 258 20.29 -21.34 10.03
CA LEU A 258 19.43 -21.65 8.87
C LEU A 258 18.67 -20.41 8.38
N LEU A 259 18.51 -19.41 9.26
CA LEU A 259 17.91 -18.12 8.98
C LEU A 259 18.84 -17.04 9.60
N MET A 260 19.02 -15.93 8.90
CA MET A 260 19.87 -14.85 9.42
C MET A 260 19.08 -14.05 10.49
N ASN A 261 19.76 -13.76 11.62
CA ASN A 261 19.25 -12.77 12.56
C ASN A 261 19.24 -11.39 11.89
N GLY A 262 18.06 -10.90 11.59
CA GLY A 262 17.84 -9.65 10.88
C GLY A 262 17.55 -8.46 11.79
N SER A 263 17.87 -8.51 13.08
CA SER A 263 17.59 -7.43 14.05
C SER A 263 18.15 -6.06 13.63
N GLN A 264 19.20 -6.05 12.79
CA GLN A 264 19.84 -4.84 12.27
C GLN A 264 19.41 -4.47 10.85
N TYR A 265 18.57 -5.28 10.20
CA TYR A 265 18.13 -5.06 8.83
C TYR A 265 16.67 -4.60 8.79
N ASP A 266 16.39 -3.63 7.92
CA ASP A 266 15.06 -3.29 7.48
C ASP A 266 14.70 -4.03 6.18
N GLY A 267 13.48 -3.86 5.70
CA GLY A 267 13.04 -4.50 4.46
C GLY A 267 13.84 -4.07 3.23
N SER A 268 14.36 -2.84 3.19
CA SER A 268 15.22 -2.36 2.09
C SER A 268 16.54 -3.10 2.05
N ALA A 269 17.18 -3.29 3.20
CA ALA A 269 18.44 -4.00 3.31
C ALA A 269 18.26 -5.48 2.94
N ASP A 270 17.19 -6.14 3.39
CA ASP A 270 16.87 -7.52 3.05
C ASP A 270 16.71 -7.71 1.53
N ILE A 271 15.89 -6.85 0.88
CA ILE A 271 15.68 -6.87 -0.57
C ILE A 271 16.99 -6.64 -1.34
N GLN A 272 17.81 -5.66 -0.91
CA GLN A 272 19.08 -5.35 -1.56
C GLN A 272 20.09 -6.50 -1.44
N ASN A 273 20.20 -7.14 -0.27
CA ASN A 273 21.08 -8.29 -0.06
C ASN A 273 20.68 -9.45 -0.99
N PHE A 274 19.40 -9.70 -1.15
CA PHE A 274 18.90 -10.68 -2.09
C PHE A 274 19.21 -10.28 -3.54
N ALA A 275 18.88 -9.07 -3.96
CA ALA A 275 19.08 -8.61 -5.33
C ALA A 275 20.57 -8.51 -5.74
N ASN A 276 21.47 -8.32 -4.76
CA ASN A 276 22.93 -8.41 -4.96
C ASN A 276 23.48 -9.86 -4.98
N GLY A 277 22.62 -10.86 -4.73
CA GLY A 277 23.05 -12.27 -4.64
C GLY A 277 23.83 -12.61 -3.36
N GLN A 278 23.74 -11.78 -2.33
CA GLN A 278 24.42 -12.01 -1.04
C GLN A 278 23.66 -13.00 -0.17
N THR A 279 22.32 -13.07 -0.31
CA THR A 279 21.45 -14.01 0.38
C THR A 279 20.70 -14.90 -0.60
N SER A 280 20.30 -16.08 -0.15
CA SER A 280 19.63 -17.08 -0.98
C SER A 280 18.14 -16.80 -1.21
N PHE A 281 17.51 -16.00 -0.35
CA PHE A 281 16.12 -15.62 -0.48
C PHE A 281 15.81 -14.30 0.25
N THR A 282 14.65 -13.71 -0.06
CA THR A 282 13.99 -12.63 0.69
C THR A 282 12.58 -13.05 1.04
N ILE A 283 12.09 -12.61 2.20
CA ILE A 283 10.72 -12.80 2.67
C ILE A 283 9.83 -11.58 2.39
N LEU A 284 10.33 -10.62 1.61
CA LEU A 284 9.59 -9.42 1.21
C LEU A 284 9.74 -9.19 -0.29
N TRP A 285 8.85 -9.78 -1.05
CA TRP A 285 8.84 -9.62 -2.50
C TRP A 285 7.43 -9.33 -3.02
N SER A 286 7.35 -8.59 -4.11
CA SER A 286 6.12 -8.31 -4.85
C SER A 286 6.46 -7.86 -6.27
N PRO A 287 5.49 -7.68 -7.17
CA PRO A 287 5.74 -7.11 -8.49
C PRO A 287 6.47 -5.77 -8.46
N ALA A 288 6.19 -4.93 -7.47
CA ALA A 288 6.85 -3.64 -7.30
C ALA A 288 8.35 -3.79 -6.98
N GLN A 289 8.73 -4.69 -6.07
CA GLN A 289 10.14 -4.98 -5.77
C GLN A 289 10.86 -5.56 -6.98
N ALA A 290 10.22 -6.48 -7.70
CA ALA A 290 10.79 -7.03 -8.93
C ALA A 290 11.11 -5.95 -9.96
N GLY A 291 10.22 -4.97 -10.14
CA GLY A 291 10.41 -3.83 -11.03
C GLY A 291 11.52 -2.88 -10.56
N THR A 292 11.50 -2.50 -9.29
CA THR A 292 12.49 -1.56 -8.72
C THR A 292 13.90 -2.15 -8.65
N GLN A 293 14.03 -3.46 -8.44
CA GLN A 293 15.30 -4.16 -8.35
C GLN A 293 15.82 -4.72 -9.69
N ALA A 294 15.08 -4.58 -10.78
CA ALA A 294 15.41 -5.19 -12.07
C ALA A 294 16.86 -4.93 -12.55
N LYS A 295 17.32 -3.68 -12.46
CA LYS A 295 18.69 -3.30 -12.86
C LYS A 295 19.75 -3.94 -11.95
N LEU A 296 19.50 -4.03 -10.67
CA LEU A 296 20.41 -4.61 -9.70
C LEU A 296 20.50 -6.13 -9.87
N LEU A 297 19.37 -6.80 -10.05
CA LEU A 297 19.29 -8.23 -10.35
C LEU A 297 20.05 -8.59 -11.63
N GLU A 298 19.90 -7.78 -12.69
CA GLU A 298 20.63 -7.96 -13.95
C GLU A 298 22.14 -7.78 -13.76
N ALA A 299 22.57 -6.70 -13.12
CA ALA A 299 23.98 -6.40 -12.85
C ALA A 299 24.65 -7.50 -12.00
N SER A 300 23.94 -8.04 -11.03
CA SER A 300 24.38 -9.10 -10.12
C SER A 300 24.17 -10.51 -10.68
N LYS A 301 23.55 -10.63 -11.86
CA LYS A 301 23.22 -11.90 -12.53
C LYS A 301 22.39 -12.84 -11.64
N VAL A 302 21.49 -12.29 -10.86
CA VAL A 302 20.57 -13.04 -10.01
C VAL A 302 19.34 -13.44 -10.82
N ASP A 303 19.23 -14.74 -11.14
CA ASP A 303 17.99 -15.39 -11.59
C ASP A 303 17.26 -15.95 -10.36
N TYR A 304 15.92 -15.81 -10.29
CA TYR A 304 15.16 -16.18 -9.12
C TYR A 304 13.84 -16.86 -9.47
N VAL A 305 13.30 -17.55 -8.49
CA VAL A 305 11.92 -18.08 -8.52
C VAL A 305 11.09 -17.33 -7.49
N GLU A 306 9.84 -17.07 -7.83
CA GLU A 306 8.83 -16.48 -6.96
C GLU A 306 7.91 -17.59 -6.48
N VAL A 307 7.51 -17.55 -5.20
CA VAL A 307 6.67 -18.56 -4.59
C VAL A 307 5.92 -17.96 -3.39
N PRO A 308 4.67 -18.36 -3.13
CA PRO A 308 4.00 -18.03 -1.89
C PRO A 308 4.78 -18.50 -0.66
N PHE A 309 4.47 -17.97 0.51
CA PHE A 309 5.09 -18.44 1.76
C PHE A 309 4.83 -19.92 1.98
N PRO A 310 5.81 -20.66 2.58
CA PRO A 310 5.57 -22.02 3.01
C PRO A 310 4.55 -22.04 4.15
N SER A 311 3.68 -23.05 4.20
CA SER A 311 2.72 -23.21 5.27
C SER A 311 2.65 -24.66 5.74
N GLU A 312 2.12 -24.93 6.93
CA GLU A 312 2.08 -26.29 7.47
C GLU A 312 1.30 -27.26 6.57
N ASP A 313 0.22 -26.78 5.95
CA ASP A 313 -0.69 -27.57 5.11
C ASP A 313 -0.56 -27.28 3.60
N GLY A 314 0.41 -26.47 3.20
CA GLY A 314 0.60 -26.04 1.81
C GLY A 314 -0.42 -25.01 1.32
N LYS A 315 -1.21 -24.39 2.20
CA LYS A 315 -2.20 -23.36 1.88
C LYS A 315 -1.77 -22.03 2.46
N PRO A 316 -1.08 -21.17 1.68
CA PRO A 316 -0.62 -19.89 2.18
C PRO A 316 -1.77 -18.91 2.38
N GLU A 317 -1.62 -18.01 3.36
CA GLU A 317 -2.39 -16.77 3.48
C GLU A 317 -1.47 -15.59 3.23
N LEU A 318 -1.76 -14.78 2.20
CA LEU A 318 -0.85 -13.72 1.78
C LEU A 318 -1.32 -12.35 2.28
N GLU A 319 -0.42 -11.62 2.92
CA GLU A 319 -0.57 -10.17 3.05
C GLU A 319 -0.46 -9.53 1.67
N TYR A 320 -1.15 -8.42 1.49
CA TYR A 320 -1.23 -7.74 0.21
C TYR A 320 -1.38 -6.23 0.39
N LEU A 321 -1.08 -5.49 -0.66
CA LEU A 321 -1.40 -4.08 -0.76
C LEU A 321 -2.63 -3.91 -1.62
N VAL A 322 -3.57 -3.08 -1.19
CA VAL A 322 -4.68 -2.58 -2.00
C VAL A 322 -4.44 -1.10 -2.26
N ASN A 323 -4.66 -0.65 -3.47
CA ASN A 323 -4.64 0.75 -3.83
C ASN A 323 -6.05 1.18 -4.29
N GLY A 324 -6.47 2.34 -3.84
CA GLY A 324 -7.77 2.87 -4.20
C GLY A 324 -7.91 4.36 -3.94
N PHE A 325 -9.08 4.86 -4.23
CA PHE A 325 -9.41 6.27 -4.11
C PHE A 325 -10.31 6.54 -2.93
N ALA A 326 -10.06 7.66 -2.25
CA ALA A 326 -10.94 8.26 -1.26
C ALA A 326 -11.46 9.60 -1.77
N VAL A 327 -12.67 9.95 -1.36
CA VAL A 327 -13.29 11.27 -1.57
C VAL A 327 -13.44 11.95 -0.22
N PHE A 328 -12.85 13.15 -0.06
CA PHE A 328 -12.99 13.92 1.17
C PHE A 328 -14.38 14.57 1.27
N ASN A 329 -14.95 14.58 2.47
CA ASN A 329 -16.21 15.24 2.78
C ASN A 329 -15.96 16.74 3.05
N ASN A 330 -15.86 17.53 2.00
CA ASN A 330 -15.65 18.98 2.06
C ASN A 330 -16.97 19.75 2.21
N LYS A 331 -18.10 19.07 2.54
CA LYS A 331 -19.43 19.64 2.69
C LYS A 331 -19.94 20.39 1.44
N ASP A 332 -19.54 19.91 0.28
CA ASP A 332 -19.97 20.37 -1.04
C ASP A 332 -20.41 19.16 -1.87
N ASP A 333 -21.70 18.90 -1.91
CA ASP A 333 -22.29 17.74 -2.59
C ASP A 333 -21.94 17.69 -4.08
N LYS A 334 -21.81 18.85 -4.75
CA LYS A 334 -21.42 18.92 -6.16
C LYS A 334 -19.99 18.43 -6.36
N LYS A 335 -19.09 18.81 -5.47
CA LYS A 335 -17.69 18.35 -5.53
C LYS A 335 -17.60 16.87 -5.17
N ILE A 336 -18.35 16.38 -4.20
CA ILE A 336 -18.40 14.96 -3.85
C ILE A 336 -18.87 14.14 -5.05
N GLU A 337 -19.97 14.52 -5.70
CA GLU A 337 -20.46 13.81 -6.89
C GLU A 337 -19.50 13.91 -8.08
N ALA A 338 -18.85 15.05 -8.30
CA ALA A 338 -17.83 15.20 -9.33
C ALA A 338 -16.61 14.31 -9.04
N SER A 339 -16.20 14.19 -7.77
CA SER A 339 -15.11 13.33 -7.32
C SER A 339 -15.45 11.85 -7.49
N LYS A 340 -16.66 11.42 -7.15
CA LYS A 340 -17.15 10.05 -7.39
C LYS A 340 -17.10 9.70 -8.89
N LYS A 341 -17.59 10.58 -9.76
CA LYS A 341 -17.48 10.39 -11.23
C LYS A 341 -16.04 10.27 -11.70
N PHE A 342 -15.14 11.07 -11.10
CA PHE A 342 -13.72 11.04 -11.48
C PHE A 342 -13.05 9.73 -11.07
N ILE A 343 -13.25 9.25 -9.83
CA ILE A 343 -12.66 7.98 -9.40
C ILE A 343 -13.23 6.79 -10.16
N GLN A 344 -14.53 6.79 -10.47
CA GLN A 344 -15.13 5.75 -11.33
C GLN A 344 -14.54 5.79 -12.74
N PHE A 345 -14.33 6.97 -13.33
CA PHE A 345 -13.68 7.06 -14.64
C PHE A 345 -12.26 6.44 -14.60
N ILE A 346 -11.47 6.74 -13.56
CA ILE A 346 -10.12 6.17 -13.43
C ILE A 346 -10.16 4.65 -13.27
N ALA A 347 -11.13 4.13 -12.52
CA ALA A 347 -11.20 2.72 -12.16
C ALA A 347 -11.97 1.85 -13.17
N ASP A 348 -13.04 2.39 -13.76
CA ASP A 348 -14.06 1.58 -14.46
C ASP A 348 -14.18 1.90 -15.95
N ASP A 349 -13.58 2.99 -16.46
CA ASP A 349 -13.58 3.26 -17.89
C ASP A 349 -12.91 2.12 -18.65
N LYS A 350 -13.55 1.64 -19.70
CA LYS A 350 -13.12 0.46 -20.45
C LYS A 350 -11.73 0.57 -21.07
N GLU A 351 -11.30 1.79 -21.40
CA GLU A 351 -9.97 2.06 -21.92
C GLU A 351 -8.98 2.40 -20.81
N TRP A 352 -9.35 3.29 -19.89
CA TRP A 352 -8.46 3.82 -18.88
C TRP A 352 -8.31 2.90 -17.67
N GLY A 353 -9.37 2.23 -17.22
CA GLY A 353 -9.31 1.36 -16.05
C GLY A 353 -8.21 0.29 -16.13
N PRO A 354 -8.19 -0.58 -17.16
CA PRO A 354 -7.11 -1.57 -17.33
C PRO A 354 -5.72 -0.93 -17.44
N LYS A 355 -5.58 0.19 -18.19
CA LYS A 355 -4.31 0.91 -18.33
C LYS A 355 -3.82 1.44 -16.98
N ASN A 356 -4.71 2.03 -16.19
CA ASN A 356 -4.39 2.58 -14.87
C ASN A 356 -3.94 1.48 -13.92
N VAL A 357 -4.60 0.34 -13.89
CA VAL A 357 -4.15 -0.83 -13.11
C VAL A 357 -2.73 -1.24 -13.47
N VAL A 358 -2.44 -1.42 -14.76
CA VAL A 358 -1.08 -1.77 -15.23
C VAL A 358 -0.05 -0.74 -14.79
N ARG A 359 -0.41 0.55 -14.77
CA ARG A 359 0.49 1.62 -14.31
C ARG A 359 0.77 1.61 -12.81
N THR A 360 -0.08 0.99 -12.00
CA THR A 360 0.23 0.74 -10.59
C THR A 360 1.25 -0.39 -10.40
N GLY A 361 1.54 -1.19 -11.42
CA GLY A 361 2.40 -2.38 -11.33
C GLY A 361 1.75 -3.53 -10.54
N ALA A 362 0.44 -3.46 -10.29
CA ALA A 362 -0.33 -4.41 -9.50
C ALA A 362 -1.42 -5.09 -10.34
N PHE A 363 -2.25 -5.93 -9.73
CA PHE A 363 -3.31 -6.69 -10.41
C PHE A 363 -4.67 -5.99 -10.25
N PRO A 364 -5.59 -6.13 -11.23
CA PRO A 364 -6.91 -5.56 -11.11
C PRO A 364 -7.68 -6.20 -9.95
N VAL A 365 -8.45 -5.38 -9.24
CA VAL A 365 -9.44 -5.91 -8.30
C VAL A 365 -10.71 -6.38 -9.03
N ARG A 366 -10.91 -5.92 -10.26
CA ARG A 366 -12.04 -6.33 -11.13
C ARG A 366 -11.71 -7.62 -11.86
N SER A 367 -12.45 -8.69 -11.59
CA SER A 367 -12.31 -9.97 -12.27
C SER A 367 -12.63 -9.89 -13.79
N SER A 368 -13.52 -8.96 -14.17
CA SER A 368 -13.88 -8.68 -15.58
C SER A 368 -12.71 -8.19 -16.43
N TYR A 369 -11.65 -7.63 -15.82
CA TYR A 369 -10.45 -7.21 -16.53
C TYR A 369 -9.55 -8.39 -16.94
N GLY A 370 -9.72 -9.55 -16.30
CA GLY A 370 -8.91 -10.73 -16.58
C GLY A 370 -7.41 -10.50 -16.37
N ASN A 371 -6.59 -11.19 -17.16
CA ASN A 371 -5.14 -11.02 -17.12
C ASN A 371 -4.72 -9.83 -17.98
N LEU A 372 -4.13 -8.82 -17.37
CA LEU A 372 -3.64 -7.60 -18.04
C LEU A 372 -2.17 -7.69 -18.47
N TYR A 373 -1.48 -8.79 -18.22
CA TYR A 373 -0.05 -8.94 -18.44
C TYR A 373 0.28 -10.11 -19.36
N ASP A 374 1.07 -9.85 -20.40
CA ASP A 374 1.63 -10.89 -21.29
C ASP A 374 2.80 -11.64 -20.62
N ASP A 375 3.39 -11.09 -19.57
CA ASP A 375 4.47 -11.69 -18.81
C ASP A 375 3.97 -12.91 -18.02
N LYS A 376 4.59 -14.08 -18.26
CA LYS A 376 4.21 -15.36 -17.63
C LYS A 376 4.34 -15.31 -16.11
N ARG A 377 5.31 -14.57 -15.58
CA ARG A 377 5.54 -14.39 -14.15
C ARG A 377 4.38 -13.60 -13.54
N MET A 378 4.03 -12.46 -14.14
CA MET A 378 2.90 -11.67 -13.68
C MET A 378 1.58 -12.47 -13.78
N ALA A 379 1.37 -13.23 -14.85
CA ALA A 379 0.20 -14.11 -15.00
C ALA A 379 0.17 -15.25 -13.97
N MET A 380 1.30 -15.71 -13.46
CA MET A 380 1.37 -16.67 -12.35
C MET A 380 1.03 -15.98 -11.02
N VAL A 381 1.68 -14.87 -10.71
CA VAL A 381 1.49 -14.14 -9.45
C VAL A 381 0.05 -13.62 -9.30
N SER A 382 -0.59 -13.22 -10.41
CA SER A 382 -1.99 -12.77 -10.38
C SER A 382 -2.96 -13.83 -9.83
N LYS A 383 -2.66 -15.12 -9.99
CA LYS A 383 -3.47 -16.20 -9.43
C LYS A 383 -3.39 -16.29 -7.91
N TRP A 384 -2.33 -15.76 -7.31
CA TRP A 384 -2.14 -15.77 -5.86
C TRP A 384 -3.01 -14.76 -5.13
N THR A 385 -3.71 -13.89 -5.83
CA THR A 385 -4.73 -13.01 -5.23
C THR A 385 -5.86 -13.80 -4.55
N GLN A 386 -6.06 -15.08 -4.92
CA GLN A 386 -6.99 -15.99 -4.24
C GLN A 386 -6.56 -16.36 -2.81
N TYR A 387 -5.29 -16.14 -2.45
CA TYR A 387 -4.72 -16.47 -1.13
C TYR A 387 -4.68 -15.28 -0.17
N TYR A 388 -5.36 -14.18 -0.48
CA TYR A 388 -5.38 -13.01 0.39
C TYR A 388 -5.97 -13.33 1.76
N SER A 389 -5.22 -12.98 2.81
CA SER A 389 -5.66 -13.05 4.20
C SER A 389 -6.66 -11.93 4.55
N PRO A 390 -7.37 -11.99 5.68
CA PRO A 390 -8.10 -10.84 6.20
C PRO A 390 -7.20 -9.60 6.30
N TYR A 391 -7.69 -8.45 5.84
CA TYR A 391 -6.90 -7.22 5.77
C TYR A 391 -6.90 -6.50 7.12
N TYR A 392 -5.92 -6.78 7.97
CA TYR A 392 -5.87 -6.25 9.33
C TYR A 392 -5.20 -4.89 9.48
N ASN A 393 -4.67 -4.28 8.40
CA ASN A 393 -4.05 -2.97 8.47
C ASN A 393 -5.04 -1.83 8.75
N THR A 394 -6.34 -2.12 8.76
CA THR A 394 -7.43 -1.18 9.09
C THR A 394 -7.92 -1.30 10.53
N ILE A 395 -7.36 -2.22 11.34
CA ILE A 395 -7.69 -2.35 12.76
C ILE A 395 -7.26 -1.08 13.52
N ASP A 396 -8.04 -0.69 14.51
CA ASP A 396 -7.70 0.47 15.35
C ASP A 396 -6.35 0.25 16.04
N GLY A 397 -5.56 1.31 16.15
CA GLY A 397 -4.23 1.23 16.75
C GLY A 397 -3.15 0.51 15.92
N PHE A 398 -3.41 0.16 14.64
CA PHE A 398 -2.46 -0.56 13.79
C PHE A 398 -1.09 0.12 13.70
N ALA A 399 -1.04 1.44 13.54
CA ALA A 399 0.21 2.18 13.46
C ALA A 399 1.03 2.07 14.77
N GLU A 400 0.37 2.11 15.94
CA GLU A 400 1.02 1.93 17.25
C GLU A 400 1.47 0.47 17.43
N MET A 401 0.66 -0.51 17.06
CA MET A 401 1.02 -1.93 17.11
C MET A 401 2.32 -2.21 16.33
N ARG A 402 2.50 -1.62 15.16
CA ARG A 402 3.72 -1.80 14.36
C ARG A 402 4.98 -1.35 15.11
N THR A 403 4.89 -0.35 15.99
CA THR A 403 6.02 0.06 16.82
C THR A 403 6.38 -0.95 17.91
N LEU A 404 5.46 -1.86 18.26
CA LEU A 404 5.66 -2.92 19.23
C LEU A 404 6.20 -4.20 18.59
N TRP A 405 5.92 -4.42 17.29
CA TRP A 405 6.26 -5.65 16.57
C TRP A 405 7.76 -5.89 16.48
N PHE A 406 8.51 -4.93 15.93
CA PHE A 406 9.93 -5.16 15.67
C PHE A 406 10.81 -5.24 16.93
N PRO A 407 10.57 -4.52 18.05
CA PRO A 407 11.32 -4.76 19.28
C PRO A 407 11.09 -6.16 19.85
N MET A 408 9.86 -6.68 19.76
CA MET A 408 9.54 -8.05 20.17
C MET A 408 10.30 -9.07 19.31
N VAL A 409 10.29 -8.91 17.99
CA VAL A 409 11.05 -9.78 17.08
C VAL A 409 12.55 -9.71 17.34
N GLN A 410 13.11 -8.52 17.59
CA GLN A 410 14.52 -8.33 17.94
C GLN A 410 14.88 -9.09 19.22
N ALA A 411 14.08 -8.97 20.28
CA ALA A 411 14.33 -9.65 21.54
C ALA A 411 14.36 -11.17 21.39
N VAL A 412 13.41 -11.73 20.61
CA VAL A 412 13.38 -13.17 20.32
C VAL A 412 14.58 -13.59 19.46
N SER A 413 14.88 -12.84 18.38
CA SER A 413 15.96 -13.17 17.45
C SER A 413 17.35 -13.11 18.09
N ASN A 414 17.53 -12.24 19.06
CA ASN A 414 18.76 -12.12 19.86
C ASN A 414 18.84 -13.15 21.01
N GLY A 415 17.74 -13.85 21.32
CA GLY A 415 17.65 -14.77 22.43
C GLY A 415 17.46 -14.10 23.80
N ASP A 416 17.12 -12.80 23.83
CA ASP A 416 16.88 -12.03 25.04
C ASP A 416 15.56 -12.41 25.72
N GLU A 417 14.56 -12.83 24.92
CA GLU A 417 13.26 -13.30 25.41
C GLU A 417 12.86 -14.63 24.77
N LYS A 418 12.09 -15.42 25.53
CA LYS A 418 11.48 -16.65 25.01
C LYS A 418 10.28 -16.32 24.12
N PRO A 419 10.10 -17.00 22.96
CA PRO A 419 9.02 -16.73 22.03
C PRO A 419 7.62 -16.61 22.66
N ALA A 420 7.21 -17.56 23.47
CA ALA A 420 5.89 -17.55 24.10
C ALA A 420 5.68 -16.34 25.03
N ALA A 421 6.68 -15.92 25.78
CA ALA A 421 6.60 -14.78 26.68
C ALA A 421 6.56 -13.46 25.89
N ALA A 422 7.41 -13.36 24.88
CA ALA A 422 7.48 -12.17 24.01
C ALA A 422 6.17 -11.97 23.24
N LEU A 423 5.62 -13.03 22.64
CA LEU A 423 4.34 -12.96 21.91
C LEU A 423 3.17 -12.60 22.84
N LYS A 424 3.10 -13.19 24.05
CA LYS A 424 2.08 -12.84 25.03
C LYS A 424 2.12 -11.38 25.40
N ALA A 425 3.32 -10.88 25.76
CA ALA A 425 3.50 -9.47 26.11
C ALA A 425 3.20 -8.51 24.93
N PHE A 426 3.54 -8.92 23.71
CA PHE A 426 3.20 -8.20 22.50
C PHE A 426 1.68 -8.15 22.29
N THR A 427 1.00 -9.30 22.31
CA THR A 427 -0.45 -9.40 22.10
C THR A 427 -1.24 -8.57 23.10
N GLU A 428 -0.87 -8.62 24.39
CA GLU A 428 -1.49 -7.78 25.43
C GLU A 428 -1.32 -6.29 25.15
N LYS A 429 -0.12 -5.84 24.74
CA LYS A 429 0.15 -4.44 24.38
C LYS A 429 -0.58 -4.03 23.09
N ALA A 430 -0.55 -4.88 22.08
CA ALA A 430 -1.20 -4.62 20.81
C ALA A 430 -2.73 -4.47 20.96
N ASN A 431 -3.38 -5.32 21.78
CA ASN A 431 -4.82 -5.16 22.06
C ASN A 431 -5.13 -3.86 22.81
N LYS A 432 -4.23 -3.38 23.67
CA LYS A 432 -4.40 -2.07 24.32
C LYS A 432 -4.33 -0.90 23.35
N THR A 433 -3.67 -1.04 22.19
CA THR A 433 -3.68 0.03 21.18
C THR A 433 -5.06 0.20 20.55
N ILE A 434 -5.83 -0.89 20.42
CA ILE A 434 -7.21 -0.86 19.95
C ILE A 434 -8.08 -0.09 20.96
N GLU A 435 -7.99 -0.44 22.25
CA GLU A 435 -8.76 0.20 23.33
C GLU A 435 -8.51 1.73 23.42
N LYS A 436 -7.28 2.16 23.14
CA LYS A 436 -6.91 3.59 23.18
C LYS A 436 -7.39 4.38 21.96
N ALA A 437 -7.60 3.72 20.83
CA ALA A 437 -8.00 4.36 19.59
C ALA A 437 -9.52 4.53 19.47
N GLN A 438 -10.29 3.86 20.34
CA GLN A 438 -11.76 3.99 20.49
C GLN A 438 -12.11 5.11 21.47
#